data_6a7adfa011c2a8b9529c870e71b8759e
#
_entry.id   6a7adfa011c2a8b9529c870e71b8759e
#
_cell.length_a   1.000
_cell.length_b   1.000
_cell.length_c   1.000
_cell.angle_alpha   90.00
_cell.angle_beta   90.00
_cell.angle_gamma   90.00
#
_symmetry.space_group_name_H-M   'P 1'
#
loop_
_entity.id
_entity.type
_entity.pdbx_description
1 polymer ?
#
loop_
_entity_poly.entity_id
_entity_poly.type
_entity_poly.pdbx_seq_one_letter_code
_entity_poly.pdbx_strand_id
1 'polypeptide(L)'
;WVISAALALLNTLMPDERYVARIDQYLAEHIDCNEDGEYAERSAGGYNEINNRALLILAQDLGKTELLEYVRRNLEMMPVFYHTDFSIFTENSRRQDKGTAPYAEKYAYQYLLCGHALHDEALRAIGTAQLEACIRCGRPFPLAAEDLMLFPEAFQTLPAPAGPELFEVDRLLKGSGLLRLSRGGLNLW
;
A
#
# COMPACT_ATOMS: atom_id res chain seq x y z
N TRP A 1 1.17 2.41 -13.76
CA TRP A 1 1.10 3.70 -13.06
C TRP A 1 2.48 4.31 -12.80
N VAL A 2 3.52 3.50 -12.75
CA VAL A 2 4.92 3.95 -12.52
C VAL A 2 5.35 5.02 -13.52
N ILE A 3 5.04 4.86 -14.80
CA ILE A 3 5.36 5.86 -15.84
C ILE A 3 4.63 7.18 -15.55
N SER A 4 3.36 7.11 -15.18
CA SER A 4 2.57 8.31 -14.84
C SER A 4 3.15 9.04 -13.64
N ALA A 5 3.55 8.32 -12.57
CA ALA A 5 4.20 8.90 -11.41
C ALA A 5 5.57 9.55 -11.77
N ALA A 6 6.36 8.87 -12.60
CA ALA A 6 7.63 9.43 -13.06
C ALA A 6 7.44 10.72 -13.87
N LEU A 7 6.41 10.78 -14.73
CA LEU A 7 6.06 12.01 -15.47
C LEU A 7 5.58 13.13 -14.55
N ALA A 8 4.82 12.81 -13.48
CA ALA A 8 4.40 13.79 -12.49
C ALA A 8 5.61 14.40 -11.76
N LEU A 9 6.52 13.56 -11.24
CA LEU A 9 7.77 14.02 -10.61
C LEU A 9 8.63 14.84 -11.58
N LEU A 10 8.72 14.42 -12.84
CA LEU A 10 9.46 15.17 -13.85
C LEU A 10 8.82 16.53 -14.11
N ASN A 11 7.48 16.60 -14.11
CA ASN A 11 6.75 17.86 -14.31
C ASN A 11 6.98 18.87 -13.18
N THR A 12 7.27 18.44 -11.96
CA THR A 12 7.64 19.36 -10.86
C THR A 12 9.02 19.99 -11.08
N LEU A 13 9.93 19.26 -11.72
CA LEU A 13 11.31 19.74 -11.99
C LEU A 13 11.41 20.50 -13.31
N MET A 14 10.69 20.05 -14.33
CA MET A 14 10.71 20.56 -15.70
C MET A 14 9.29 20.60 -16.25
N PRO A 15 8.51 21.63 -15.91
CA PRO A 15 7.09 21.71 -16.29
C PRO A 15 6.90 21.61 -17.80
N ASP A 16 6.05 20.67 -18.25
CA ASP A 16 5.65 20.48 -19.65
C ASP A 16 4.23 19.93 -19.74
N GLU A 17 3.34 20.65 -20.40
CA GLU A 17 1.93 20.27 -20.55
C GLU A 17 1.75 18.87 -21.17
N ARG A 18 2.70 18.41 -21.98
CA ARG A 18 2.69 17.07 -22.59
C ARG A 18 2.76 15.95 -21.54
N TYR A 19 3.42 16.20 -20.41
CA TYR A 19 3.48 15.21 -19.33
C TYR A 19 2.12 15.01 -18.69
N VAL A 20 1.46 16.11 -18.33
CA VAL A 20 0.11 16.08 -17.73
C VAL A 20 -0.89 15.45 -18.72
N ALA A 21 -0.88 15.89 -19.98
CA ALA A 21 -1.75 15.33 -21.00
C ALA A 21 -1.55 13.81 -21.19
N ARG A 22 -0.30 13.32 -21.09
CA ARG A 22 -0.01 11.89 -21.17
C ARG A 22 -0.49 11.12 -19.93
N ILE A 23 -0.33 11.69 -18.75
CA ILE A 23 -0.86 11.11 -17.50
C ILE A 23 -2.38 10.98 -17.59
N ASP A 24 -3.08 12.03 -18.04
CA ASP A 24 -4.54 12.02 -18.17
C ASP A 24 -5.02 10.94 -19.18
N GLN A 25 -4.27 10.70 -20.27
CA GLN A 25 -4.56 9.60 -21.18
C GLN A 25 -4.48 8.23 -20.49
N TYR A 26 -3.46 8.00 -19.65
CA TYR A 26 -3.34 6.76 -18.90
C TYR A 26 -4.44 6.62 -17.84
N LEU A 27 -4.77 7.68 -17.11
CA LEU A 27 -5.82 7.66 -16.08
C LEU A 27 -7.21 7.43 -16.70
N ALA A 28 -7.43 7.85 -17.96
CA ALA A 28 -8.68 7.58 -18.69
C ALA A 28 -8.93 6.07 -18.94
N GLU A 29 -7.89 5.24 -18.85
CA GLU A 29 -8.01 3.76 -18.91
C GLU A 29 -8.57 3.14 -17.62
N HIS A 30 -8.81 3.95 -16.60
CA HIS A 30 -9.24 3.59 -15.24
C HIS A 30 -8.21 2.78 -14.43
N ILE A 31 -8.33 2.87 -13.10
CA ILE A 31 -7.50 2.09 -12.18
C ILE A 31 -8.12 0.69 -12.03
N ASP A 32 -7.32 -0.35 -12.27
CA ASP A 32 -7.72 -1.76 -12.22
C ASP A 32 -7.82 -2.31 -10.78
N CYS A 33 -8.44 -1.56 -9.88
CA CYS A 33 -8.67 -1.92 -8.49
C CYS A 33 -10.16 -2.24 -8.29
N ASN A 34 -10.46 -3.47 -7.87
CA ASN A 34 -11.84 -3.89 -7.64
C ASN A 34 -12.40 -3.38 -6.29
N GLU A 35 -13.66 -3.72 -5.99
CA GLU A 35 -14.33 -3.31 -4.75
C GLU A 35 -13.67 -3.87 -3.48
N ASP A 36 -13.02 -5.02 -3.57
CA ASP A 36 -12.30 -5.65 -2.46
C ASP A 36 -10.94 -4.98 -2.19
N GLY A 37 -10.44 -4.14 -3.10
CA GLY A 37 -9.15 -3.51 -3.04
C GLY A 37 -8.04 -4.28 -3.78
N GLU A 38 -8.38 -5.34 -4.52
CA GLU A 38 -7.40 -6.11 -5.30
C GLU A 38 -7.09 -5.41 -6.63
N TYR A 39 -5.82 -5.24 -6.94
CA TYR A 39 -5.36 -4.98 -8.31
C TYR A 39 -5.37 -6.26 -9.14
N ALA A 40 -5.50 -6.16 -10.46
CA ALA A 40 -5.59 -7.31 -11.36
C ALA A 40 -4.41 -8.29 -11.25
N GLU A 41 -3.24 -7.82 -10.87
CA GLU A 41 -2.04 -8.65 -10.67
C GLU A 41 -2.05 -9.48 -9.38
N ARG A 42 -2.87 -9.12 -8.40
CA ARG A 42 -2.99 -9.79 -7.09
C ARG A 42 -1.64 -9.99 -6.39
N SER A 43 -0.70 -9.07 -6.60
CA SER A 43 0.68 -9.20 -6.13
C SER A 43 0.86 -8.46 -4.81
N ALA A 44 0.35 -9.05 -3.72
CA ALA A 44 0.48 -8.51 -2.37
C ALA A 44 1.95 -8.41 -1.93
N GLY A 45 2.80 -9.31 -2.40
CA GLY A 45 4.22 -9.34 -2.11
C GLY A 45 5.07 -8.35 -2.91
N GLY A 46 4.52 -7.67 -3.92
CA GLY A 46 5.31 -6.82 -4.81
C GLY A 46 4.54 -5.66 -5.43
N TYR A 47 3.78 -5.95 -6.48
CA TYR A 47 3.23 -4.90 -7.35
C TYR A 47 2.14 -4.03 -6.71
N ASN A 48 1.43 -4.51 -5.67
CA ASN A 48 0.51 -3.65 -4.93
C ASN A 48 1.24 -2.45 -4.31
N GLU A 49 2.43 -2.69 -3.73
CA GLU A 49 3.26 -1.62 -3.17
C GLU A 49 3.65 -0.60 -4.24
N ILE A 50 4.10 -1.08 -5.40
CA ILE A 50 4.51 -0.22 -6.53
C ILE A 50 3.33 0.60 -7.06
N ASN A 51 2.15 -0.01 -7.21
CA ASN A 51 0.95 0.68 -7.66
C ASN A 51 0.50 1.75 -6.65
N ASN A 52 0.43 1.39 -5.37
CA ASN A 52 0.08 2.34 -4.31
C ASN A 52 1.02 3.54 -4.30
N ARG A 53 2.34 3.31 -4.36
CA ARG A 53 3.34 4.38 -4.41
C ARG A 53 3.12 5.31 -5.58
N ALA A 54 2.88 4.76 -6.76
CA ALA A 54 2.62 5.55 -7.96
C ALA A 54 1.35 6.41 -7.81
N LEU A 55 0.26 5.84 -7.27
CA LEU A 55 -1.00 6.57 -7.05
C LEU A 55 -0.86 7.65 -5.97
N LEU A 56 -0.09 7.40 -4.91
CA LEU A 56 0.20 8.40 -3.87
C LEU A 56 0.95 9.61 -4.45
N ILE A 57 1.98 9.38 -5.29
CA ILE A 57 2.70 10.45 -5.97
C ILE A 57 1.76 11.26 -6.87
N LEU A 58 0.93 10.59 -7.68
CA LEU A 58 -0.03 11.26 -8.55
C LEU A 58 -1.06 12.09 -7.76
N ALA A 59 -1.55 11.55 -6.65
CA ALA A 59 -2.49 12.26 -5.79
C ALA A 59 -1.89 13.55 -5.22
N GLN A 60 -0.62 13.49 -4.80
CA GLN A 60 0.08 14.65 -4.24
C GLN A 60 0.49 15.67 -5.30
N ASP A 61 1.25 15.25 -6.31
CA ASP A 61 1.90 16.17 -7.25
C ASP A 61 0.92 16.83 -8.21
N LEU A 62 -0.19 16.16 -8.52
CA LEU A 62 -1.24 16.66 -9.43
C LEU A 62 -2.54 17.03 -8.72
N GLY A 63 -2.61 16.90 -7.39
CA GLY A 63 -3.82 17.18 -6.63
C GLY A 63 -4.97 16.22 -6.94
N LYS A 64 -4.70 15.02 -7.49
CA LYS A 64 -5.71 14.00 -7.86
C LYS A 64 -6.08 13.14 -6.64
N THR A 65 -6.68 13.79 -5.63
CA THR A 65 -6.97 13.16 -4.33
C THR A 65 -7.93 11.97 -4.41
N GLU A 66 -8.73 11.87 -5.48
CA GLU A 66 -9.58 10.71 -5.77
C GLU A 66 -8.80 9.39 -5.90
N LEU A 67 -7.50 9.46 -6.23
CA LEU A 67 -6.64 8.28 -6.33
C LEU A 67 -6.32 7.66 -4.96
N LEU A 68 -6.41 8.44 -3.89
CA LEU A 68 -6.21 7.95 -2.52
C LEU A 68 -7.22 6.88 -2.14
N GLU A 69 -8.43 6.90 -2.71
CA GLU A 69 -9.46 5.91 -2.44
C GLU A 69 -9.06 4.49 -2.91
N TYR A 70 -8.36 4.39 -4.04
CA TYR A 70 -7.83 3.10 -4.52
C TYR A 70 -6.71 2.59 -3.61
N VAL A 71 -5.83 3.48 -3.17
CA VAL A 71 -4.76 3.14 -2.22
C VAL A 71 -5.36 2.71 -0.89
N ARG A 72 -6.33 3.48 -0.34
CA ARG A 72 -7.02 3.15 0.91
C ARG A 72 -7.63 1.75 0.87
N ARG A 73 -8.44 1.45 -0.18
CA ARG A 73 -9.05 0.12 -0.34
C ARG A 73 -8.04 -1.01 -0.41
N ASN A 74 -6.94 -0.79 -1.14
CA ASN A 74 -5.87 -1.79 -1.22
C ASN A 74 -5.21 -1.99 0.15
N LEU A 75 -4.88 -0.93 0.87
CA LEU A 75 -4.27 -0.99 2.19
C LEU A 75 -5.20 -1.63 3.25
N GLU A 76 -6.50 -1.33 3.22
CA GLU A 76 -7.52 -1.98 4.07
C GLU A 76 -7.71 -3.47 3.77
N MET A 77 -7.42 -3.90 2.56
CA MET A 77 -7.44 -5.30 2.17
C MET A 77 -6.18 -6.05 2.63
N MET A 78 -5.03 -5.40 2.67
CA MET A 78 -3.73 -6.05 2.91
C MET A 78 -3.65 -6.91 4.17
N PRO A 79 -4.31 -6.60 5.32
CA PRO A 79 -4.33 -7.47 6.49
C PRO A 79 -4.84 -8.90 6.22
N VAL A 80 -5.65 -9.10 5.15
CA VAL A 80 -6.07 -10.44 4.71
C VAL A 80 -4.86 -11.32 4.40
N PHE A 81 -3.75 -10.74 4.00
CA PHE A 81 -2.53 -11.46 3.60
C PHE A 81 -1.45 -11.53 4.69
N TYR A 82 -1.63 -10.86 5.84
CA TYR A 82 -0.58 -10.80 6.87
C TYR A 82 -0.62 -12.01 7.80
N HIS A 83 0.54 -12.62 7.99
CA HIS A 83 0.82 -13.45 9.16
C HIS A 83 1.15 -12.59 10.37
N THR A 84 1.14 -13.18 11.57
CA THR A 84 1.39 -12.47 12.84
C THR A 84 2.79 -11.86 12.96
N ASP A 85 3.73 -12.30 12.13
CA ASP A 85 5.08 -11.74 12.01
C ASP A 85 5.22 -10.70 10.89
N PHE A 86 4.10 -10.29 10.28
CA PHE A 86 4.03 -9.44 9.09
C PHE A 86 4.62 -10.04 7.81
N SER A 87 4.90 -11.33 7.75
CA SER A 87 5.12 -11.96 6.45
C SER A 87 3.81 -12.00 5.66
N ILE A 88 3.92 -11.97 4.33
CA ILE A 88 2.78 -11.85 3.41
C ILE A 88 2.51 -13.20 2.74
N PHE A 89 1.27 -13.66 2.81
CA PHE A 89 0.76 -14.76 1.98
C PHE A 89 0.68 -14.33 0.51
N THR A 90 1.31 -15.06 -0.40
CA THR A 90 1.43 -14.69 -1.82
C THR A 90 0.98 -15.76 -2.81
N GLU A 91 0.38 -16.87 -2.34
CA GLU A 91 0.00 -17.98 -3.24
C GLU A 91 -1.06 -17.60 -4.29
N ASN A 92 -1.89 -16.57 -4.00
CA ASN A 92 -2.87 -16.04 -4.95
C ASN A 92 -2.29 -15.05 -5.96
N SER A 93 -1.02 -14.68 -5.85
CA SER A 93 -0.35 -13.76 -6.76
C SER A 93 -0.31 -14.30 -8.19
N ARG A 94 -0.41 -13.40 -9.15
CA ARG A 94 -0.24 -13.66 -10.59
C ARG A 94 1.12 -13.21 -11.11
N ARG A 95 2.04 -12.84 -10.21
CA ARG A 95 3.36 -12.29 -10.54
C ARG A 95 4.47 -13.12 -9.90
N GLN A 96 5.70 -12.62 -10.01
CA GLN A 96 6.92 -13.32 -9.58
C GLN A 96 7.04 -13.52 -8.07
N ASP A 97 6.24 -12.79 -7.28
CA ASP A 97 6.19 -12.94 -5.83
C ASP A 97 5.38 -14.16 -5.36
N LYS A 98 4.70 -14.88 -6.28
CA LYS A 98 3.93 -16.06 -5.94
C LYS A 98 4.79 -17.10 -5.22
N GLY A 99 4.30 -17.58 -4.07
CA GLY A 99 4.98 -18.59 -3.26
C GLY A 99 6.19 -18.07 -2.48
N THR A 100 6.44 -16.75 -2.49
CA THR A 100 7.41 -16.10 -1.62
C THR A 100 6.74 -15.66 -0.31
N ALA A 101 7.53 -15.31 0.70
CA ALA A 101 7.00 -14.77 1.95
C ALA A 101 7.71 -13.46 2.32
N PRO A 102 7.56 -12.39 1.51
CA PRO A 102 8.15 -11.11 1.83
C PRO A 102 7.46 -10.50 3.05
N TYR A 103 8.13 -9.57 3.71
CA TYR A 103 7.56 -8.86 4.85
C TYR A 103 6.79 -7.61 4.42
N ALA A 104 5.77 -7.25 5.21
CA ALA A 104 4.85 -6.17 4.93
C ALA A 104 5.40 -4.77 5.28
N GLU A 105 6.55 -4.66 5.96
CA GLU A 105 7.10 -3.37 6.41
C GLU A 105 7.31 -2.37 5.28
N LYS A 106 7.49 -2.82 4.05
CA LYS A 106 7.58 -1.95 2.87
C LYS A 106 6.31 -1.13 2.60
N TYR A 107 5.17 -1.55 3.18
CA TYR A 107 3.92 -0.79 3.12
C TYR A 107 3.80 0.27 4.22
N ALA A 108 4.69 0.26 5.22
CA ALA A 108 4.55 1.14 6.38
C ALA A 108 4.40 2.61 6.01
N TYR A 109 5.24 3.12 5.09
CA TYR A 109 5.15 4.50 4.64
C TYR A 109 3.82 4.79 3.92
N GLN A 110 3.28 3.82 3.16
CA GLN A 110 2.00 3.98 2.44
C GLN A 110 0.83 4.10 3.41
N TYR A 111 0.83 3.29 4.47
CA TYR A 111 -0.16 3.40 5.54
C TYR A 111 -0.07 4.74 6.26
N LEU A 112 1.13 5.18 6.59
CA LEU A 112 1.34 6.46 7.27
C LEU A 112 0.94 7.63 6.39
N LEU A 113 1.34 7.63 5.13
CA LEU A 113 1.05 8.71 4.20
C LEU A 113 -0.43 8.77 3.80
N CYS A 114 -1.01 7.64 3.38
CA CYS A 114 -2.42 7.56 3.00
C CYS A 114 -3.32 7.93 4.18
N GLY A 115 -3.01 7.37 5.37
CA GLY A 115 -3.74 7.69 6.59
C GLY A 115 -3.59 9.14 7.02
N HIS A 116 -2.41 9.75 6.84
CA HIS A 116 -2.23 11.19 7.07
C HIS A 116 -3.09 12.03 6.12
N ALA A 117 -3.04 11.75 4.83
CA ALA A 117 -3.78 12.48 3.80
C ALA A 117 -5.31 12.36 3.96
N LEU A 118 -5.79 11.22 4.47
CA LEU A 118 -7.22 10.94 4.69
C LEU A 118 -7.68 11.20 6.14
N HIS A 119 -6.80 11.64 7.04
CA HIS A 119 -7.06 11.78 8.48
C HIS A 119 -7.55 10.46 9.11
N ASP A 120 -7.00 9.32 8.67
CA ASP A 120 -7.34 7.98 9.12
C ASP A 120 -6.25 7.42 10.05
N GLU A 121 -6.49 7.55 11.36
CA GLU A 121 -5.54 7.08 12.38
C GLU A 121 -5.46 5.55 12.45
N ALA A 122 -6.48 4.81 12.00
CA ALA A 122 -6.43 3.35 11.97
C ALA A 122 -5.44 2.85 10.92
N LEU A 123 -5.44 3.44 9.73
CA LEU A 123 -4.41 3.15 8.72
C LEU A 123 -3.01 3.50 9.25
N ARG A 124 -2.85 4.68 9.86
CA ARG A 124 -1.55 5.12 10.41
C ARG A 124 -1.05 4.17 11.51
N ALA A 125 -1.94 3.67 12.36
CA ALA A 125 -1.61 2.70 13.41
C ALA A 125 -1.04 1.39 12.85
N ILE A 126 -1.54 0.91 11.70
CA ILE A 126 -0.99 -0.26 11.00
C ILE A 126 0.44 0.02 10.53
N GLY A 127 0.68 1.18 9.93
CA GLY A 127 2.04 1.59 9.51
C GLY A 127 3.02 1.62 10.69
N THR A 128 2.60 2.19 11.83
CA THR A 128 3.41 2.20 13.06
C THR A 128 3.70 0.78 13.55
N ALA A 129 2.71 -0.12 13.55
CA ALA A 129 2.90 -1.52 13.97
C ALA A 129 3.92 -2.25 13.07
N GLN A 130 3.93 -1.98 11.78
CA GLN A 130 4.90 -2.54 10.85
C GLN A 130 6.32 -2.03 11.11
N LEU A 131 6.50 -0.72 11.39
CA LEU A 131 7.81 -0.15 11.75
C LEU A 131 8.33 -0.72 13.07
N GLU A 132 7.48 -0.85 14.09
CA GLU A 132 7.87 -1.47 15.36
C GLU A 132 8.26 -2.94 15.20
N ALA A 133 7.53 -3.70 14.37
CA ALA A 133 7.88 -5.08 14.05
C ALA A 133 9.24 -5.19 13.36
N CYS A 134 9.53 -4.28 12.43
CA CYS A 134 10.84 -4.17 11.78
C CYS A 134 11.96 -4.00 12.81
N ILE A 135 11.82 -3.03 13.71
CA ILE A 135 12.82 -2.73 14.77
C ILE A 135 12.97 -3.94 15.70
N ARG A 136 11.86 -4.47 16.21
CA ARG A 136 11.84 -5.60 17.15
C ARG A 136 12.51 -6.85 16.60
N CYS A 137 12.32 -7.11 15.30
CA CYS A 137 12.86 -8.31 14.62
C CYS A 137 14.25 -8.08 14.01
N GLY A 138 14.84 -6.88 14.16
CA GLY A 138 16.14 -6.56 13.59
C GLY A 138 16.17 -6.59 12.05
N ARG A 139 15.03 -6.33 11.40
CA ARG A 139 14.94 -6.27 9.96
C ARG A 139 15.41 -4.92 9.43
N PRO A 140 15.89 -4.83 8.16
CA PRO A 140 16.24 -3.54 7.56
C PRO A 140 15.08 -2.55 7.61
N PHE A 141 15.36 -1.31 7.94
CA PHE A 141 14.33 -0.28 8.00
C PHE A 141 13.75 -0.04 6.60
N PRO A 142 12.41 -0.09 6.43
CA PRO A 142 11.79 -0.14 5.12
C PRO A 142 11.68 1.22 4.42
N LEU A 143 11.86 2.32 5.16
CA LEU A 143 11.72 3.65 4.59
C LEU A 143 13.00 4.07 3.87
N ALA A 144 12.88 4.41 2.61
CA ALA A 144 13.94 5.07 1.87
C ALA A 144 14.02 6.56 2.26
N ALA A 145 15.20 7.16 2.15
CA ALA A 145 15.37 8.59 2.43
C ALA A 145 14.44 9.46 1.57
N GLU A 146 14.18 9.04 0.35
CA GLU A 146 13.26 9.71 -0.58
C GLU A 146 11.82 9.79 -0.05
N ASP A 147 11.32 8.76 0.65
CA ASP A 147 9.97 8.77 1.22
C ASP A 147 9.85 9.84 2.31
N LEU A 148 10.88 9.97 3.16
CA LEU A 148 10.96 11.00 4.18
C LEU A 148 11.09 12.42 3.60
N MET A 149 11.76 12.54 2.44
CA MET A 149 11.94 13.83 1.77
C MET A 149 10.70 14.29 1.02
N LEU A 150 9.97 13.35 0.39
CA LEU A 150 8.77 13.66 -0.37
C LEU A 150 7.56 13.97 0.52
N PHE A 151 7.49 13.32 1.69
CA PHE A 151 6.29 13.37 2.55
C PHE A 151 6.63 13.51 4.03
N PRO A 152 7.42 14.52 4.43
CA PRO A 152 7.95 14.63 5.79
C PRO A 152 6.85 14.76 6.86
N GLU A 153 5.72 15.37 6.54
CA GLU A 153 4.59 15.60 7.48
C GLU A 153 3.94 14.31 7.96
N ALA A 154 3.89 13.27 7.13
CA ALA A 154 3.29 11.99 7.48
C ALA A 154 4.06 11.25 8.62
N PHE A 155 5.33 11.64 8.83
CA PHE A 155 6.24 10.97 9.77
C PHE A 155 6.56 11.79 11.02
N GLN A 156 6.08 13.03 11.13
CA GLN A 156 6.39 13.92 12.27
C GLN A 156 5.86 13.37 13.60
N THR A 157 4.68 12.76 13.58
CA THR A 157 4.06 12.14 14.74
C THR A 157 3.48 10.79 14.35
N LEU A 158 3.86 9.74 15.06
CA LEU A 158 3.31 8.41 14.83
C LEU A 158 2.22 8.12 15.88
N PRO A 159 1.06 7.55 15.50
CA PRO A 159 0.07 7.10 16.45
C PRO A 159 0.56 5.84 17.18
N ALA A 160 -0.18 5.42 18.22
CA ALA A 160 0.02 4.11 18.82
C ALA A 160 -0.13 3.01 17.74
N PRO A 161 0.68 1.93 17.81
CA PRO A 161 0.61 0.85 16.84
C PRO A 161 -0.72 0.10 16.93
N ALA A 162 -1.19 -0.45 15.79
CA ALA A 162 -2.33 -1.36 15.79
C ALA A 162 -2.00 -2.62 16.61
N GLY A 163 -3.00 -3.09 17.35
CA GLY A 163 -2.88 -4.26 18.20
C GLY A 163 -2.99 -5.59 17.45
N PRO A 164 -2.98 -6.72 18.18
CA PRO A 164 -3.04 -8.06 17.59
C PRO A 164 -4.35 -8.35 16.84
N GLU A 165 -5.41 -7.60 17.08
CA GLU A 165 -6.68 -7.69 16.34
C GLU A 165 -6.51 -7.46 14.84
N LEU A 166 -5.45 -6.79 14.41
CA LEU A 166 -5.08 -6.62 13.01
C LEU A 166 -4.98 -7.97 12.26
N PHE A 167 -4.61 -9.03 12.95
CA PHE A 167 -4.42 -10.37 12.37
C PHE A 167 -5.66 -11.26 12.49
N GLU A 168 -6.70 -10.83 13.20
CA GLU A 168 -7.97 -11.54 13.35
C GLU A 168 -8.93 -11.12 12.23
N VAL A 169 -8.73 -11.68 11.04
CA VAL A 169 -9.46 -11.30 9.83
C VAL A 169 -10.27 -12.47 9.30
N ASP A 170 -11.60 -12.28 9.21
CA ASP A 170 -12.51 -13.19 8.49
C ASP A 170 -13.05 -12.44 7.28
N ARG A 171 -12.49 -12.72 6.12
CA ARG A 171 -12.86 -11.98 4.90
C ARG A 171 -12.77 -12.86 3.66
N LEU A 172 -13.79 -12.75 2.82
CA LEU A 172 -13.82 -13.28 1.47
C LEU A 172 -13.51 -12.13 0.48
N LEU A 173 -12.45 -12.27 -0.29
CA LEU A 173 -12.17 -11.43 -1.44
C LEU A 173 -12.90 -12.03 -2.65
N LYS A 174 -14.01 -11.43 -3.03
CA LYS A 174 -14.92 -11.95 -4.08
C LYS A 174 -14.23 -12.00 -5.45
N GLY A 175 -13.38 -11.00 -5.75
CA GLY A 175 -12.67 -10.90 -7.00
C GLY A 175 -11.71 -12.06 -7.25
N SER A 176 -11.00 -12.53 -6.24
CA SER A 176 -10.07 -13.67 -6.33
C SER A 176 -10.67 -15.00 -5.89
N GLY A 177 -11.76 -14.98 -5.13
CA GLY A 177 -12.30 -16.16 -4.47
C GLY A 177 -11.47 -16.61 -3.26
N LEU A 178 -10.60 -15.74 -2.72
CA LEU A 178 -9.78 -16.03 -1.56
C LEU A 178 -10.59 -15.79 -0.29
N LEU A 179 -10.73 -16.83 0.53
CA LEU A 179 -11.29 -16.73 1.87
C LEU A 179 -10.17 -16.82 2.90
N ARG A 180 -10.07 -15.84 3.78
CA ARG A 180 -9.24 -15.96 4.99
C ARG A 180 -10.12 -16.11 6.22
N LEU A 181 -9.78 -17.08 7.06
CA LEU A 181 -10.30 -17.23 8.41
C LEU A 181 -9.13 -17.21 9.40
N SER A 182 -9.20 -16.36 10.42
CA SER A 182 -8.17 -16.26 11.44
C SER A 182 -8.79 -16.33 12.82
N ARG A 183 -8.32 -17.26 13.66
CA ARG A 183 -8.80 -17.46 15.03
C ARG A 183 -7.65 -17.90 15.93
N GLY A 184 -7.39 -17.12 16.99
CA GLY A 184 -6.42 -17.50 18.04
C GLY A 184 -5.03 -17.83 17.52
N GLY A 185 -4.55 -17.15 16.46
CA GLY A 185 -3.26 -17.37 15.83
C GLY A 185 -3.24 -18.46 14.75
N LEU A 186 -4.35 -19.19 14.54
CA LEU A 186 -4.51 -20.09 13.40
C LEU A 186 -5.02 -19.28 12.19
N ASN A 187 -4.38 -19.45 11.05
CA ASN A 187 -4.76 -18.85 9.79
C ASN A 187 -5.09 -19.92 8.76
N LEU A 188 -6.21 -19.76 8.07
CA LEU A 188 -6.63 -20.56 6.94
C LEU A 188 -6.87 -19.63 5.74
N TRP A 189 -6.33 -19.99 4.58
CA TRP A 189 -6.58 -19.33 3.30
C TRP A 189 -7.16 -20.31 2.30
#